data_7ac7ebe58bcc0d9ee634ee951134973a
#
_entry.id   7ac7ebe58bcc0d9ee634ee951134973a
#
_cell.length_a   1.000
_cell.length_b   1.000
_cell.length_c   1.000
_cell.angle_alpha   90.00
_cell.angle_beta   90.00
_cell.angle_gamma   90.00
#
_symmetry.space_group_name_H-M   'P 1'
#
loop_
_entity.id
_entity.type
_entity.pdbx_description
1 polymer ?
#
loop_
_entity_poly.entity_id
_entity_poly.type
_entity_poly.pdbx_seq_one_letter_code
_entity_poly.pdbx_strand_id
1 'polypeptide(L)'
;MLKITNLSAAVDDGQKPILTDLSLEVPAGEVHAIMGPNGAGKSTLSYVLTGRDGYDVTGGDVTLDGDDLLEMDPEERAAKGLFLSFQYPLEIPGVPTMTFLKTALNAQRRAREEEEMGAPEFLKKARALASELKMKPEMLKRPLNVGVSGGEKKRTEILQMMMLEPRFIVMDETCLLYTSPSPRDLSTSRMPSSA
;
A
#
# COMPACT_ATOMS: atom_id res chain seq x y z
N MET A 1 7.41 14.97 -3.54
CA MET A 1 7.69 15.25 -2.12
C MET A 1 6.38 15.25 -1.34
N LEU A 2 6.30 14.49 -0.26
CA LEU A 2 5.19 14.57 0.68
C LEU A 2 5.57 15.54 1.79
N LYS A 3 4.66 16.47 2.13
CA LYS A 3 4.84 17.37 3.26
C LYS A 3 3.58 17.36 4.12
N ILE A 4 3.77 17.16 5.40
CA ILE A 4 2.73 17.17 6.44
C ILE A 4 3.09 18.27 7.43
N THR A 5 2.15 19.14 7.75
CA THR A 5 2.36 20.27 8.66
C THR A 5 1.26 20.27 9.71
N ASN A 6 1.64 20.08 10.99
CA ASN A 6 0.78 20.15 12.16
C ASN A 6 -0.51 19.30 12.05
N LEU A 7 -0.43 18.15 11.36
CA LEU A 7 -1.56 17.27 11.11
C LEU A 7 -2.13 16.71 12.41
N SER A 8 -3.41 16.92 12.61
CA SER A 8 -4.18 16.33 13.69
C SER A 8 -5.36 15.58 13.12
N ALA A 9 -5.61 14.36 13.62
CA ALA A 9 -6.71 13.52 13.15
C ALA A 9 -7.34 12.74 14.30
N ALA A 10 -8.63 12.48 14.17
CA ALA A 10 -9.44 11.79 15.15
C ALA A 10 -10.29 10.71 14.49
N VAL A 11 -10.86 9.83 15.28
CA VAL A 11 -11.90 8.85 14.92
C VAL A 11 -13.16 9.12 15.75
N ASP A 12 -14.22 8.36 15.53
CA ASP A 12 -15.48 8.47 16.24
C ASP A 12 -16.09 9.89 16.12
N ASP A 13 -16.25 10.38 14.86
CA ASP A 13 -16.77 11.71 14.53
C ASP A 13 -15.97 12.84 15.23
N GLY A 14 -14.66 12.73 15.24
CA GLY A 14 -13.76 13.73 15.82
C GLY A 14 -13.62 13.67 17.35
N GLN A 15 -14.29 12.75 18.02
CA GLN A 15 -14.30 12.71 19.50
C GLN A 15 -13.02 12.13 20.10
N LYS A 16 -12.34 11.24 19.37
CA LYS A 16 -11.14 10.56 19.86
C LYS A 16 -9.91 10.93 19.04
N PRO A 17 -9.09 11.90 19.50
CA PRO A 17 -7.85 12.26 18.82
C PRO A 17 -6.85 11.11 18.82
N ILE A 18 -6.20 10.87 17.68
CA ILE A 18 -5.16 9.84 17.51
C ILE A 18 -3.85 10.45 17.02
N LEU A 19 -3.93 11.39 16.08
CA LEU A 19 -2.78 12.18 15.65
C LEU A 19 -2.91 13.57 16.22
N THR A 20 -1.80 14.10 16.72
CA THR A 20 -1.76 15.45 17.30
C THR A 20 -0.47 16.14 16.83
N ASP A 21 -0.65 17.22 16.09
CA ASP A 21 0.42 18.15 15.68
C ASP A 21 1.61 17.46 14.98
N LEU A 22 1.32 16.45 14.13
CA LEU A 22 2.34 15.70 13.41
C LEU A 22 2.88 16.51 12.24
N SER A 23 4.19 16.70 12.21
CA SER A 23 4.87 17.32 11.06
C SER A 23 5.94 16.37 10.53
N LEU A 24 5.96 16.16 9.20
CA LEU A 24 6.88 15.27 8.51
C LEU A 24 7.10 15.76 7.08
N GLU A 25 8.31 15.71 6.62
CA GLU A 25 8.65 15.97 5.22
C GLU A 25 9.41 14.77 4.66
N VAL A 26 8.96 14.24 3.53
CA VAL A 26 9.59 13.12 2.82
C VAL A 26 9.95 13.57 1.41
N PRO A 27 11.22 13.91 1.15
CA PRO A 27 11.69 14.26 -0.18
C PRO A 27 11.53 13.12 -1.19
N ALA A 28 11.56 13.47 -2.48
CA ALA A 28 11.53 12.46 -3.54
C ALA A 28 12.80 11.59 -3.49
N GLY A 29 12.63 10.27 -3.63
CA GLY A 29 13.72 9.31 -3.62
C GLY A 29 14.21 8.91 -2.22
N GLU A 30 13.63 9.43 -1.16
CA GLU A 30 13.95 9.04 0.21
C GLU A 30 12.96 8.01 0.78
N VAL A 31 13.46 7.22 1.74
CA VAL A 31 12.66 6.27 2.50
C VAL A 31 12.70 6.65 3.97
N HIS A 32 11.54 6.96 4.52
CA HIS A 32 11.38 7.32 5.92
C HIS A 32 10.65 6.21 6.68
N ALA A 33 11.25 5.70 7.77
CA ALA A 33 10.63 4.71 8.63
C ALA A 33 9.97 5.39 9.84
N ILE A 34 8.64 5.22 9.96
CA ILE A 34 7.88 5.70 11.10
C ILE A 34 7.80 4.59 12.13
N MET A 35 8.41 4.79 13.29
CA MET A 35 8.45 3.81 14.36
C MET A 35 7.72 4.33 15.60
N GLY A 36 7.17 3.39 16.38
CA GLY A 36 6.46 3.71 17.61
C GLY A 36 5.72 2.48 18.15
N PRO A 37 5.23 2.52 19.39
CA PRO A 37 4.47 1.44 20.00
C PRO A 37 3.14 1.19 19.27
N ASN A 38 2.50 0.07 19.59
CA ASN A 38 1.15 -0.20 19.12
C ASN A 38 0.18 0.87 19.67
N GLY A 39 -0.72 1.35 18.80
CA GLY A 39 -1.63 2.44 19.15
C GLY A 39 -1.06 3.85 19.00
N ALA A 40 0.20 4.03 18.56
CA ALA A 40 0.79 5.36 18.34
C ALA A 40 0.27 6.10 17.09
N GLY A 41 -0.72 5.58 16.38
CA GLY A 41 -1.29 6.24 15.22
C GLY A 41 -0.61 5.98 13.87
N LYS A 42 0.34 5.03 13.78
CA LYS A 42 1.06 4.73 12.52
C LYS A 42 0.12 4.36 11.38
N SER A 43 -0.76 3.38 11.58
CA SER A 43 -1.77 2.99 10.57
C SER A 43 -2.83 4.08 10.36
N THR A 44 -3.14 4.87 11.39
CA THR A 44 -4.03 6.03 11.26
C THR A 44 -3.46 7.04 10.28
N LEU A 45 -2.17 7.34 10.37
CA LEU A 45 -1.52 8.21 9.40
C LEU A 45 -1.66 7.67 7.96
N SER A 46 -1.43 6.38 7.77
CA SER A 46 -1.58 5.73 6.46
C SER A 46 -3.01 5.88 5.91
N TYR A 47 -4.03 5.74 6.77
CA TYR A 47 -5.43 5.86 6.38
C TYR A 47 -5.84 7.32 6.10
N VAL A 48 -5.37 8.26 6.89
CA VAL A 48 -5.59 9.71 6.66
C VAL A 48 -4.98 10.13 5.32
N LEU A 49 -3.73 9.72 5.04
CA LEU A 49 -3.07 10.04 3.78
C LEU A 49 -3.80 9.49 2.56
N THR A 50 -4.44 8.33 2.69
CA THR A 50 -5.17 7.69 1.59
C THR A 50 -6.65 8.06 1.52
N GLY A 51 -7.13 8.92 2.42
CA GLY A 51 -8.52 9.40 2.40
C GLY A 51 -9.54 8.35 2.82
N ARG A 52 -9.15 7.42 3.71
CA ARG A 52 -10.06 6.39 4.18
C ARG A 52 -11.13 6.97 5.11
N ASP A 53 -12.38 6.61 4.86
CA ASP A 53 -13.51 7.00 5.70
C ASP A 53 -13.33 6.63 7.18
N GLY A 54 -13.91 7.44 8.08
CA GLY A 54 -13.88 7.25 9.52
C GLY A 54 -12.62 7.80 10.21
N TYR A 55 -11.84 8.59 9.49
CA TYR A 55 -10.67 9.32 10.01
C TYR A 55 -10.80 10.79 9.67
N ASP A 56 -11.21 11.59 10.67
CA ASP A 56 -11.47 13.02 10.50
C ASP A 56 -10.18 13.82 10.73
N VAL A 57 -9.78 14.60 9.74
CA VAL A 57 -8.71 15.59 9.90
C VAL A 57 -9.26 16.77 10.66
N THR A 58 -8.70 17.04 11.83
CA THR A 58 -9.13 18.12 12.72
C THR A 58 -8.24 19.35 12.66
N GLY A 59 -7.12 19.27 11.95
CA GLY A 59 -6.20 20.39 11.73
C GLY A 59 -4.94 20.01 11.00
N GLY A 60 -4.24 21.02 10.49
CA GLY A 60 -3.00 20.87 9.72
C GLY A 60 -3.22 20.66 8.23
N ASP A 61 -2.11 20.55 7.50
CA ASP A 61 -2.09 20.47 6.05
C ASP A 61 -1.26 19.27 5.58
N VAL A 62 -1.66 18.67 4.46
CA VAL A 62 -0.92 17.60 3.80
C VAL A 62 -0.82 17.89 2.31
N THR A 63 0.40 18.02 1.79
CA THR A 63 0.60 18.22 0.35
C THR A 63 1.45 17.11 -0.27
N LEU A 64 1.09 16.70 -1.48
CA LEU A 64 1.86 15.78 -2.31
C LEU A 64 2.27 16.48 -3.61
N ASP A 65 3.58 16.70 -3.80
CA ASP A 65 4.15 17.45 -4.93
C ASP A 65 3.56 18.88 -5.08
N GLY A 66 3.11 19.48 -3.97
CA GLY A 66 2.54 20.84 -3.92
C GLY A 66 1.01 20.88 -4.02
N ASP A 67 0.35 19.78 -4.39
CA ASP A 67 -1.11 19.68 -4.42
C ASP A 67 -1.65 19.34 -3.02
N ASP A 68 -2.75 19.96 -2.61
CA ASP A 68 -3.41 19.67 -1.34
C ASP A 68 -4.05 18.27 -1.38
N LEU A 69 -3.52 17.36 -0.56
CA LEU A 69 -3.98 15.98 -0.53
C LEU A 69 -5.31 15.82 0.23
N LEU A 70 -5.60 16.72 1.17
CA LEU A 70 -6.80 16.61 2.01
C LEU A 70 -8.08 16.95 1.25
N GLU A 71 -7.99 17.83 0.25
CA GLU A 71 -9.13 18.22 -0.61
C GLU A 71 -9.45 17.17 -1.70
N MET A 72 -8.61 16.12 -1.85
CA MET A 72 -8.77 15.08 -2.88
C MET A 72 -9.54 13.87 -2.36
N ASP A 73 -10.41 13.32 -3.21
CA ASP A 73 -11.01 12.01 -3.00
C ASP A 73 -9.96 10.88 -3.10
N PRO A 74 -10.19 9.70 -2.50
CA PRO A 74 -9.23 8.59 -2.52
C PRO A 74 -8.75 8.18 -3.92
N GLU A 75 -9.64 8.20 -4.91
CA GLU A 75 -9.32 7.92 -6.31
C GLU A 75 -8.44 8.99 -6.96
N GLU A 76 -8.60 10.25 -6.59
CA GLU A 76 -7.76 11.35 -7.05
C GLU A 76 -6.36 11.25 -6.47
N ARG A 77 -6.24 10.90 -5.16
CA ARG A 77 -4.94 10.62 -4.52
C ARG A 77 -4.22 9.47 -5.19
N ALA A 78 -4.94 8.39 -5.51
CA ALA A 78 -4.38 7.27 -6.26
C ALA A 78 -3.94 7.67 -7.67
N ALA A 79 -4.71 8.52 -8.37
CA ALA A 79 -4.36 9.06 -9.68
C ALA A 79 -3.11 9.97 -9.63
N LYS A 80 -2.92 10.73 -8.55
CA LYS A 80 -1.68 11.49 -8.29
C LYS A 80 -0.47 10.59 -8.02
N GLY A 81 -0.69 9.28 -7.81
CA GLY A 81 0.35 8.28 -7.64
C GLY A 81 0.63 7.91 -6.19
N LEU A 82 -0.29 8.18 -5.27
CA LEU A 82 -0.23 7.65 -3.92
C LEU A 82 -0.66 6.18 -3.92
N PHE A 83 0.12 5.31 -3.27
CA PHE A 83 -0.18 3.88 -3.12
C PHE A 83 -0.07 3.47 -1.65
N LEU A 84 -1.06 2.75 -1.16
CA LEU A 84 -1.03 2.13 0.17
C LEU A 84 -0.84 0.61 0.04
N SER A 85 0.24 0.11 0.63
CA SER A 85 0.41 -1.32 0.87
C SER A 85 -0.17 -1.66 2.23
N PHE A 86 -1.27 -2.40 2.23
CA PHE A 86 -2.02 -2.76 3.43
C PHE A 86 -1.30 -3.81 4.27
N GLN A 87 -1.44 -3.73 5.58
CA GLN A 87 -1.05 -4.81 6.49
C GLN A 87 -1.74 -6.14 6.10
N TYR A 88 -3.04 -6.07 5.79
CA TYR A 88 -3.84 -7.20 5.31
C TYR A 88 -4.48 -6.85 3.98
N PRO A 89 -3.90 -7.30 2.84
CA PRO A 89 -4.47 -7.05 1.52
C PRO A 89 -5.90 -7.58 1.39
N LEU A 90 -6.80 -6.74 0.90
CA LEU A 90 -8.21 -7.07 0.75
C LEU A 90 -8.44 -8.20 -0.26
N GLU A 91 -9.45 -9.03 0.00
CA GLU A 91 -9.95 -10.03 -0.93
C GLU A 91 -11.12 -9.46 -1.73
N ILE A 92 -11.10 -9.65 -3.05
CA ILE A 92 -12.21 -9.24 -3.93
C ILE A 92 -12.74 -10.47 -4.66
N PRO A 93 -13.74 -11.16 -4.07
CA PRO A 93 -14.36 -12.32 -4.70
C PRO A 93 -14.96 -12.00 -6.05
N GLY A 94 -14.80 -12.89 -7.02
CA GLY A 94 -15.38 -12.74 -8.35
C GLY A 94 -14.62 -11.82 -9.30
N VAL A 95 -13.64 -11.04 -8.84
CA VAL A 95 -12.85 -10.15 -9.69
C VAL A 95 -11.46 -10.74 -9.94
N PRO A 96 -11.15 -11.23 -11.15
CA PRO A 96 -9.82 -11.75 -11.48
C PRO A 96 -8.72 -10.68 -11.30
N THR A 97 -7.56 -11.09 -10.78
CA THR A 97 -6.41 -10.20 -10.54
C THR A 97 -6.03 -9.39 -11.78
N MET A 98 -6.01 -10.02 -12.98
CA MET A 98 -5.69 -9.30 -14.22
C MET A 98 -6.74 -8.26 -14.61
N THR A 99 -8.02 -8.55 -14.37
CA THR A 99 -9.12 -7.59 -14.66
C THR A 99 -9.00 -6.39 -13.72
N PHE A 100 -8.80 -6.64 -12.42
CA PHE A 100 -8.57 -5.59 -11.44
C PHE A 100 -7.40 -4.68 -11.83
N LEU A 101 -6.22 -5.29 -12.10
CA LEU A 101 -5.01 -4.54 -12.44
C LEU A 101 -5.18 -3.68 -13.70
N LYS A 102 -5.80 -4.25 -14.76
CA LYS A 102 -6.00 -3.50 -16.00
C LYS A 102 -6.97 -2.33 -15.80
N THR A 103 -8.05 -2.57 -15.05
CA THR A 103 -9.05 -1.52 -14.77
C THR A 103 -8.43 -0.40 -13.94
N ALA A 104 -7.69 -0.74 -12.86
CA ALA A 104 -7.03 0.23 -12.01
C ALA A 104 -5.97 1.05 -12.77
N LEU A 105 -5.10 0.39 -13.56
CA LEU A 105 -4.08 1.06 -14.35
C LEU A 105 -4.71 2.04 -15.35
N ASN A 106 -5.71 1.60 -16.11
CA ASN A 106 -6.33 2.46 -17.12
C ASN A 106 -7.18 3.57 -16.49
N ALA A 107 -7.77 3.35 -15.31
CA ALA A 107 -8.44 4.42 -14.57
C ALA A 107 -7.46 5.54 -14.15
N GLN A 108 -6.29 5.16 -13.62
CA GLN A 108 -5.25 6.15 -13.29
C GLN A 108 -4.71 6.87 -14.52
N ARG A 109 -4.48 6.16 -15.63
CA ARG A 109 -4.02 6.77 -16.89
C ARG A 109 -5.04 7.79 -17.43
N ARG A 110 -6.32 7.44 -17.44
CA ARG A 110 -7.40 8.38 -17.82
C ARG A 110 -7.42 9.63 -16.93
N ALA A 111 -7.31 9.45 -15.62
CA ALA A 111 -7.29 10.58 -14.68
C ALA A 111 -6.06 11.49 -14.86
N ARG A 112 -4.98 10.98 -15.46
CA ARG A 112 -3.77 11.73 -15.82
C ARG A 112 -3.78 12.22 -17.27
N GLU A 113 -4.90 12.07 -17.99
CA GLU A 113 -5.01 12.39 -19.43
C GLU A 113 -4.03 11.61 -20.31
N GLU A 114 -3.62 10.40 -19.87
CA GLU A 114 -2.76 9.49 -20.61
C GLU A 114 -3.60 8.49 -21.43
N GLU A 115 -3.03 8.02 -22.56
CA GLU A 115 -3.64 6.99 -23.39
C GLU A 115 -3.75 5.66 -22.62
N GLU A 116 -4.90 4.96 -22.74
CA GLU A 116 -5.09 3.65 -22.07
C GLU A 116 -4.13 2.60 -22.61
N MET A 117 -3.60 1.77 -21.72
CA MET A 117 -2.77 0.63 -22.11
C MET A 117 -3.62 -0.46 -22.77
N GLY A 118 -3.26 -0.83 -24.00
CA GLY A 118 -3.90 -1.89 -24.76
C GLY A 118 -3.74 -3.28 -24.12
N ALA A 119 -4.66 -4.20 -24.39
CA ALA A 119 -4.65 -5.54 -23.81
C ALA A 119 -3.35 -6.34 -24.09
N PRO A 120 -2.77 -6.33 -25.31
CA PRO A 120 -1.54 -7.06 -25.60
C PRO A 120 -0.34 -6.54 -24.77
N GLU A 121 -0.19 -5.23 -24.70
CA GLU A 121 0.88 -4.57 -23.95
C GLU A 121 0.76 -4.83 -22.45
N PHE A 122 -0.45 -4.64 -21.91
CA PHE A 122 -0.76 -4.94 -20.52
C PHE A 122 -0.43 -6.40 -20.15
N LEU A 123 -0.85 -7.36 -20.97
CA LEU A 123 -0.58 -8.78 -20.73
C LEU A 123 0.92 -9.09 -20.75
N LYS A 124 1.67 -8.49 -21.67
CA LYS A 124 3.13 -8.63 -21.76
C LYS A 124 3.81 -8.11 -20.50
N LYS A 125 3.47 -6.89 -20.07
CA LYS A 125 4.01 -6.24 -18.86
C LYS A 125 3.69 -7.05 -17.61
N ALA A 126 2.41 -7.40 -17.40
CA ALA A 126 1.97 -8.13 -16.22
C ALA A 126 2.61 -9.51 -16.09
N ARG A 127 2.77 -10.25 -17.20
CA ARG A 127 3.44 -11.56 -17.19
C ARG A 127 4.93 -11.44 -16.89
N ALA A 128 5.62 -10.44 -17.43
CA ALA A 128 7.03 -10.19 -17.15
C ALA A 128 7.25 -9.92 -15.67
N LEU A 129 6.51 -9.01 -15.08
CA LEU A 129 6.58 -8.67 -13.65
C LEU A 129 6.19 -9.85 -12.74
N ALA A 130 5.15 -10.61 -13.08
CA ALA A 130 4.77 -11.80 -12.33
C ALA A 130 5.87 -12.88 -12.36
N SER A 131 6.57 -13.02 -13.49
CA SER A 131 7.72 -13.95 -13.61
C SER A 131 8.88 -13.50 -12.74
N GLU A 132 9.20 -12.21 -12.70
CA GLU A 132 10.22 -11.61 -11.83
C GLU A 132 9.91 -11.87 -10.34
N LEU A 133 8.63 -11.75 -9.95
CA LEU A 133 8.15 -12.05 -8.61
C LEU A 133 7.99 -13.55 -8.31
N LYS A 134 8.38 -14.43 -9.24
CA LYS A 134 8.25 -15.89 -9.13
C LYS A 134 6.80 -16.33 -8.80
N MET A 135 5.82 -15.62 -9.36
CA MET A 135 4.41 -15.94 -9.23
C MET A 135 3.99 -17.01 -10.22
N LYS A 136 3.12 -17.93 -9.78
CA LYS A 136 2.54 -18.93 -10.68
C LYS A 136 1.55 -18.26 -11.63
N PRO A 137 1.54 -18.60 -12.94
CA PRO A 137 0.63 -17.98 -13.92
C PRO A 137 -0.86 -18.09 -13.57
N GLU A 138 -1.24 -19.16 -12.84
CA GLU A 138 -2.63 -19.36 -12.39
C GLU A 138 -3.09 -18.28 -11.42
N MET A 139 -2.18 -17.69 -10.65
CA MET A 139 -2.51 -16.64 -9.68
C MET A 139 -3.08 -15.39 -10.37
N LEU A 140 -2.60 -15.08 -11.57
CA LEU A 140 -3.08 -13.95 -12.34
C LEU A 140 -4.54 -14.09 -12.79
N LYS A 141 -5.04 -15.33 -12.89
CA LYS A 141 -6.42 -15.64 -13.31
C LYS A 141 -7.37 -15.77 -12.13
N ARG A 142 -6.86 -15.97 -10.91
CA ARG A 142 -7.68 -16.11 -9.70
C ARG A 142 -8.30 -14.79 -9.29
N PRO A 143 -9.43 -14.82 -8.55
CA PRO A 143 -9.94 -13.65 -7.86
C PRO A 143 -8.87 -13.04 -6.95
N LEU A 144 -8.87 -11.71 -6.88
CA LEU A 144 -7.84 -10.96 -6.16
C LEU A 144 -7.75 -11.39 -4.69
N ASN A 145 -6.60 -11.91 -4.30
CA ASN A 145 -6.26 -12.34 -2.94
C ASN A 145 -7.14 -13.45 -2.32
N VAL A 146 -8.07 -14.05 -3.04
CA VAL A 146 -8.98 -15.08 -2.52
C VAL A 146 -8.30 -16.45 -2.51
N GLY A 147 -8.31 -17.10 -1.33
CA GLY A 147 -7.80 -18.47 -1.18
C GLY A 147 -6.30 -18.64 -1.45
N VAL A 148 -5.52 -17.59 -1.22
CA VAL A 148 -4.06 -17.59 -1.37
C VAL A 148 -3.35 -17.40 -0.02
N SER A 149 -2.12 -17.88 0.09
CA SER A 149 -1.30 -17.70 1.29
C SER A 149 -0.90 -16.23 1.51
N GLY A 150 -0.51 -15.88 2.74
CA GLY A 150 -0.03 -14.52 3.05
C GLY A 150 1.13 -14.06 2.17
N GLY A 151 2.09 -14.95 1.88
CA GLY A 151 3.19 -14.66 0.97
C GLY A 151 2.75 -14.45 -0.49
N GLU A 152 1.71 -15.14 -0.94
CA GLU A 152 1.12 -14.93 -2.26
C GLU A 152 0.36 -13.60 -2.32
N LYS A 153 -0.39 -13.23 -1.27
CA LYS A 153 -1.05 -11.91 -1.16
C LYS A 153 -0.03 -10.79 -1.29
N LYS A 154 1.10 -10.88 -0.58
CA LYS A 154 2.15 -9.87 -0.65
C LYS A 154 2.81 -9.78 -2.03
N ARG A 155 3.06 -10.90 -2.71
CA ARG A 155 3.55 -10.85 -4.11
C ARG A 155 2.53 -10.20 -5.04
N THR A 156 1.24 -10.48 -4.86
CA THR A 156 0.18 -9.83 -5.64
C THR A 156 0.14 -8.32 -5.37
N GLU A 157 0.34 -7.88 -4.15
CA GLU A 157 0.42 -6.46 -3.80
C GLU A 157 1.65 -5.78 -4.41
N ILE A 158 2.82 -6.44 -4.37
CA ILE A 158 4.03 -5.96 -5.06
C ILE A 158 3.79 -5.87 -6.57
N LEU A 159 3.12 -6.86 -7.16
CA LEU A 159 2.73 -6.81 -8.57
C LEU A 159 1.84 -5.60 -8.88
N GLN A 160 0.86 -5.30 -8.02
CA GLN A 160 0.02 -4.10 -8.15
C GLN A 160 0.88 -2.84 -8.13
N MET A 161 1.77 -2.71 -7.16
CA MET A 161 2.69 -1.58 -7.04
C MET A 161 3.56 -1.41 -8.30
N MET A 162 4.16 -2.49 -8.80
CA MET A 162 5.00 -2.45 -10.01
C MET A 162 4.21 -2.16 -11.29
N MET A 163 2.94 -2.56 -11.35
CA MET A 163 2.06 -2.27 -12.50
C MET A 163 1.57 -0.83 -12.51
N LEU A 164 1.24 -0.28 -11.35
CA LEU A 164 0.67 1.06 -11.20
C LEU A 164 1.72 2.16 -11.15
N GLU A 165 3.00 1.82 -10.91
CA GLU A 165 4.14 2.74 -10.86
C GLU A 165 3.86 4.00 -10.03
N PRO A 166 3.55 3.85 -8.73
CA PRO A 166 3.21 4.97 -7.88
C PRO A 166 4.40 5.91 -7.68
N ARG A 167 4.11 7.20 -7.47
CA ARG A 167 5.11 8.23 -7.15
C ARG A 167 5.47 8.26 -5.67
N PHE A 168 4.52 7.88 -4.81
CA PHE A 168 4.69 7.81 -3.38
C PHE A 168 4.02 6.55 -2.81
N ILE A 169 4.73 5.84 -1.95
CA ILE A 169 4.27 4.58 -1.38
C ILE A 169 4.24 4.68 0.14
N VAL A 170 3.09 4.40 0.72
CA VAL A 170 2.92 4.17 2.15
C VAL A 170 2.86 2.67 2.39
N MET A 171 3.76 2.14 3.24
CA MET A 171 3.81 0.72 3.58
C MET A 171 3.45 0.52 5.05
N ASP A 172 2.31 -0.12 5.32
CA ASP A 172 1.88 -0.45 6.67
C ASP A 172 2.27 -1.89 7.01
N GLU A 173 3.35 -2.07 7.80
CA GLU A 173 3.89 -3.35 8.26
C GLU A 173 4.20 -4.41 7.16
N THR A 174 4.38 -3.99 5.93
CA THR A 174 4.60 -4.87 4.77
C THR A 174 5.87 -5.73 4.90
N CYS A 175 6.88 -5.23 5.61
CA CYS A 175 8.21 -5.85 5.70
C CYS A 175 8.29 -7.02 6.69
N LEU A 176 7.38 -7.15 7.65
CA LEU A 176 7.47 -8.15 8.72
C LEU A 176 7.37 -9.61 8.22
N LEU A 177 6.74 -9.85 7.06
CA LEU A 177 6.62 -11.19 6.50
C LEU A 177 7.92 -11.75 5.89
N TYR A 178 8.91 -10.89 5.61
CA TYR A 178 10.19 -11.29 5.04
C TYR A 178 11.33 -11.35 6.04
N THR A 179 11.20 -10.69 7.20
CA THR A 179 12.25 -10.58 8.21
C THR A 179 11.93 -11.36 9.49
N SER A 180 10.70 -11.82 9.67
CA SER A 180 10.38 -12.69 10.81
C SER A 180 10.87 -14.11 10.52
N PRO A 181 11.81 -14.67 11.31
CA PRO A 181 12.19 -16.06 11.15
C PRO A 181 10.95 -16.93 11.29
N SER A 182 10.76 -17.85 10.35
CA SER A 182 9.67 -18.82 10.42
C SER A 182 9.76 -19.57 11.76
N PRO A 183 8.66 -19.92 12.40
CA PRO A 183 8.69 -20.83 13.56
C PRO A 183 9.44 -22.13 13.28
N ARG A 184 9.59 -22.52 12.01
CA ARG A 184 10.43 -23.65 11.57
C ARG A 184 11.93 -23.34 11.64
N ASP A 185 12.33 -22.08 11.47
CA ASP A 185 13.74 -21.66 11.54
C ASP A 185 14.22 -21.56 13.00
N LEU A 186 13.30 -21.34 13.94
CA LEU A 186 13.59 -21.34 15.38
C LEU A 186 13.75 -22.76 15.96
N SER A 187 13.27 -23.79 15.25
CA SER A 187 13.36 -25.20 15.71
C SER A 187 14.71 -25.86 15.46
N THR A 188 15.65 -25.20 14.76
CA THR A 188 16.97 -25.76 14.43
C THR A 188 18.08 -25.35 15.38
N SER A 189 17.85 -24.45 16.33
CA SER A 189 18.82 -24.16 17.40
C SER A 189 18.66 -25.18 18.55
N ARG A 190 19.09 -26.41 18.32
CA ARG A 190 19.35 -27.34 19.43
C ARG A 190 20.48 -26.78 20.27
N MET A 191 20.21 -26.48 21.54
CA MET A 191 21.28 -26.30 22.52
C MET A 191 22.14 -27.57 22.56
N PRO A 192 23.48 -27.45 22.55
CA PRO A 192 24.31 -28.61 22.79
C PRO A 192 24.01 -29.10 24.21
N SER A 193 23.69 -30.39 24.33
CA SER A 193 23.60 -31.06 25.63
C SER A 193 24.98 -31.05 26.24
N SER A 194 25.15 -30.33 27.34
CA SER A 194 26.32 -30.48 28.22
C SER A 194 26.30 -31.90 28.81
N ALA A 195 27.33 -32.67 28.49
CA ALA A 195 27.70 -33.83 29.24
C ALA A 195 28.39 -33.41 30.54
#